data_5a617f3adc1e49605167ce2b084f9045
#
_entry.id   5a617f3adc1e49605167ce2b084f9045
#
_cell.length_a   1.000
_cell.length_b   1.000
_cell.length_c   1.000
_cell.angle_alpha   90.00
_cell.angle_beta   90.00
_cell.angle_gamma   90.00
#
_symmetry.space_group_name_H-M   'P 1'
#
loop_
_entity.id
_entity.type
_entity.pdbx_description
1 polymer ?
#
loop_
_entity_poly.entity_id
_entity_poly.type
_entity_poly.pdbx_seq_one_letter_code
_entity_poly.pdbx_strand_id
1 'polypeptide(L)'
;MEKYKEVFVFISAAVAAYFDTTITFVYALLIGFAFNVLAGLRADEVKITMTRFPNFGILNYRGDKLVDSLKELGLITFITYMIKAIVDLMKFDDKSAYAVQILIGIAIYYYLKNGLRNLTKAYPKVRWIRMLYYLVSFKFK
;
A
#
# COMPACT_ATOMS: atom_id res chain seq x y z
N MET A 1 -25.20 -28.39 -9.22
CA MET A 1 -24.01 -27.57 -9.57
C MET A 1 -24.36 -26.12 -9.90
N GLU A 2 -25.48 -25.82 -10.56
CA GLU A 2 -25.92 -24.44 -10.87
C GLU A 2 -26.21 -23.61 -9.62
N LYS A 3 -26.92 -24.17 -8.64
CA LYS A 3 -27.29 -23.48 -7.40
C LYS A 3 -26.09 -22.91 -6.60
N TYR A 4 -24.96 -23.62 -6.61
CA TYR A 4 -23.73 -23.12 -5.95
C TYR A 4 -23.06 -22.00 -6.72
N LYS A 5 -23.18 -21.98 -8.06
CA LYS A 5 -22.67 -20.87 -8.89
C LYS A 5 -23.45 -19.59 -8.63
N GLU A 6 -24.78 -19.68 -8.55
CA GLU A 6 -25.64 -18.52 -8.25
C GLU A 6 -25.34 -17.92 -6.87
N VAL A 7 -25.20 -18.79 -5.84
CA VAL A 7 -24.84 -18.36 -4.47
C VAL A 7 -23.46 -17.70 -4.45
N PHE A 8 -22.49 -18.29 -5.16
CA PHE A 8 -21.15 -17.72 -5.23
C PHE A 8 -21.13 -16.36 -5.93
N VAL A 9 -21.85 -16.21 -7.04
CA VAL A 9 -22.00 -14.93 -7.75
C VAL A 9 -22.67 -13.89 -6.89
N PHE A 10 -23.74 -14.26 -6.17
CA PHE A 10 -24.43 -13.33 -5.27
C PHE A 10 -23.53 -12.87 -4.11
N ILE A 11 -22.82 -13.77 -3.46
CA ILE A 11 -21.87 -13.42 -2.39
C ILE A 11 -20.76 -12.53 -2.93
N SER A 12 -20.19 -12.86 -4.09
CA SER A 12 -19.14 -12.05 -4.73
C SER A 12 -19.62 -10.64 -5.07
N ALA A 13 -20.84 -10.50 -5.58
CA ALA A 13 -21.44 -9.21 -5.90
C ALA A 13 -21.72 -8.39 -4.64
N ALA A 14 -22.22 -9.02 -3.57
CA ALA A 14 -22.45 -8.35 -2.28
C ALA A 14 -21.13 -7.86 -1.64
N VAL A 15 -20.08 -8.67 -1.70
CA VAL A 15 -18.74 -8.30 -1.24
C VAL A 15 -18.19 -7.15 -2.07
N ALA A 16 -18.30 -7.22 -3.41
CA ALA A 16 -17.83 -6.15 -4.29
C ALA A 16 -18.57 -4.84 -4.01
N ALA A 17 -19.89 -4.87 -3.86
CA ALA A 17 -20.70 -3.69 -3.53
C ALA A 17 -20.32 -3.09 -2.16
N TYR A 18 -19.97 -3.90 -1.17
CA TYR A 18 -19.53 -3.41 0.14
C TYR A 18 -18.22 -2.60 0.05
N PHE A 19 -17.31 -2.99 -0.86
CA PHE A 19 -16.04 -2.29 -1.04
C PHE A 19 -16.11 -1.13 -2.03
N ASP A 20 -17.15 -1.05 -2.86
CA ASP A 20 -17.25 -0.11 -3.99
C ASP A 20 -17.01 1.35 -3.58
N THR A 21 -17.63 1.80 -2.50
CA THR A 21 -17.50 3.17 -2.00
C THR A 21 -16.11 3.55 -1.48
N THR A 22 -15.28 2.56 -1.19
CA THR A 22 -13.94 2.74 -0.58
C THR A 22 -12.80 2.22 -1.43
N ILE A 23 -13.09 1.63 -2.60
CA ILE A 23 -12.08 0.99 -3.47
C ILE A 23 -11.02 1.99 -3.95
N THR A 24 -11.39 3.24 -4.17
CA THR A 24 -10.46 4.30 -4.57
C THR A 24 -9.38 4.55 -3.51
N PHE A 25 -9.73 4.46 -2.23
CA PHE A 25 -8.77 4.59 -1.13
C PHE A 25 -7.80 3.40 -1.09
N VAL A 26 -8.29 2.18 -1.42
CA VAL A 26 -7.43 0.99 -1.53
C VAL A 26 -6.44 1.16 -2.69
N TYR A 27 -6.88 1.68 -3.84
CA TYR A 27 -5.96 1.96 -4.95
C TYR A 27 -4.90 3.01 -4.56
N ALA A 28 -5.28 4.07 -3.85
CA ALA A 28 -4.33 5.06 -3.35
C ALA A 28 -3.32 4.42 -2.37
N LEU A 29 -3.78 3.51 -1.50
CA LEU A 29 -2.92 2.75 -0.59
C LEU A 29 -1.92 1.88 -1.36
N LEU A 30 -2.38 1.17 -2.41
CA LEU A 30 -1.53 0.34 -3.25
C LEU A 30 -0.47 1.16 -3.99
N ILE A 31 -0.82 2.35 -4.47
CA ILE A 31 0.15 3.27 -5.11
C ILE A 31 1.21 3.71 -4.09
N GLY A 32 0.82 4.11 -2.89
CA GLY A 32 1.74 4.49 -1.81
C GLY A 32 2.66 3.32 -1.41
N PHE A 33 2.11 2.12 -1.30
CA PHE A 33 2.85 0.89 -1.05
C PHE A 33 3.86 0.59 -2.17
N ALA A 34 3.42 0.61 -3.43
CA ALA A 34 4.30 0.38 -4.58
C ALA A 34 5.45 1.38 -4.63
N PHE A 35 5.18 2.66 -4.38
CA PHE A 35 6.21 3.69 -4.26
C PHE A 35 7.24 3.36 -3.18
N ASN A 36 6.78 2.95 -1.98
CA ASN A 36 7.67 2.57 -0.88
C ASN A 36 8.54 1.36 -1.23
N VAL A 37 7.96 0.33 -1.87
CA VAL A 37 8.68 -0.88 -2.29
C VAL A 37 9.73 -0.53 -3.36
N LEU A 38 9.36 0.21 -4.40
CA LEU A 38 10.28 0.62 -5.47
C LEU A 38 11.43 1.47 -4.93
N ALA A 39 11.15 2.41 -4.03
CA ALA A 39 12.16 3.22 -3.38
C ALA A 39 13.10 2.37 -2.50
N GLY A 40 12.55 1.35 -1.81
CA GLY A 40 13.32 0.40 -1.02
C GLY A 40 14.24 -0.46 -1.88
N LEU A 41 13.73 -1.01 -2.99
CA LEU A 41 14.54 -1.77 -3.95
C LEU A 41 15.71 -0.93 -4.50
N ARG A 42 15.45 0.35 -4.76
CA ARG A 42 16.48 1.27 -5.24
C ARG A 42 17.51 1.57 -4.15
N ALA A 43 17.10 1.73 -2.90
CA ALA A 43 17.98 1.97 -1.77
C ALA A 43 18.87 0.75 -1.43
N ASP A 44 18.35 -0.46 -1.66
CA ASP A 44 19.08 -1.71 -1.48
C ASP A 44 19.96 -2.09 -2.71
N GLU A 45 20.05 -1.20 -3.72
CA GLU A 45 20.80 -1.39 -4.97
C GLU A 45 20.43 -2.68 -5.73
N VAL A 46 19.16 -3.05 -5.68
CA VAL A 46 18.65 -4.21 -6.40
C VAL A 46 18.78 -3.96 -7.90
N LYS A 47 19.55 -4.81 -8.56
CA LYS A 47 19.76 -4.78 -10.01
C LYS A 47 18.99 -5.92 -10.66
N ILE A 48 18.05 -5.56 -11.53
CA ILE A 48 17.38 -6.51 -12.40
C ILE A 48 18.22 -6.60 -13.67
N THR A 49 18.92 -7.70 -13.85
CA THR A 49 19.71 -7.96 -15.06
C THR A 49 18.92 -8.86 -16.01
N MET A 50 18.66 -8.35 -17.20
CA MET A 50 18.05 -9.11 -18.29
C MET A 50 19.19 -9.74 -19.10
N THR A 51 19.67 -10.90 -18.69
CA THR A 51 20.86 -11.51 -19.31
C THR A 51 20.55 -12.28 -20.58
N ARG A 52 19.41 -12.92 -20.68
CA ARG A 52 18.84 -13.55 -21.92
C ARG A 52 17.41 -13.94 -21.62
N PHE A 53 16.49 -13.61 -22.51
CA PHE A 53 15.12 -14.11 -22.40
C PHE A 53 15.13 -15.66 -22.40
N PRO A 54 14.51 -16.36 -21.42
CA PRO A 54 13.65 -15.90 -20.32
C PRO A 54 14.33 -15.73 -18.93
N ASN A 55 15.65 -15.70 -18.83
CA ASN A 55 16.34 -15.67 -17.52
C ASN A 55 16.48 -14.24 -16.99
N PHE A 56 15.73 -13.95 -15.92
CA PHE A 56 15.89 -12.71 -15.16
C PHE A 56 16.82 -12.97 -13.96
N GLY A 57 17.95 -12.30 -13.91
CA GLY A 57 18.80 -12.26 -12.73
C GLY A 57 18.43 -11.08 -11.83
N ILE A 58 18.15 -11.34 -10.55
CA ILE A 58 17.90 -10.30 -9.54
C ILE A 58 19.05 -10.33 -8.55
N LEU A 59 19.86 -9.28 -8.54
CA LEU A 59 20.99 -9.13 -7.60
C LEU A 59 20.53 -8.31 -6.39
N ASN A 60 21.01 -8.68 -5.19
CA ASN A 60 20.72 -8.02 -3.92
C ASN A 60 19.23 -8.00 -3.52
N TYR A 61 18.42 -8.90 -4.07
CA TYR A 61 17.02 -9.00 -3.72
C TYR A 61 16.84 -9.70 -2.37
N ARG A 62 16.10 -9.05 -1.46
CA ARG A 62 15.71 -9.59 -0.17
C ARG A 62 14.19 -9.83 -0.15
N GLY A 63 13.81 -11.05 -0.49
CA GLY A 63 12.41 -11.46 -0.53
C GLY A 63 11.71 -11.39 0.83
N ASP A 64 12.46 -11.57 1.94
CA ASP A 64 11.99 -11.43 3.31
C ASP A 64 11.38 -10.04 3.57
N LYS A 65 12.06 -8.97 3.14
CA LYS A 65 11.55 -7.59 3.28
C LYS A 65 10.26 -7.35 2.50
N LEU A 66 10.13 -7.92 1.30
CA LEU A 66 8.91 -7.79 0.51
C LEU A 66 7.74 -8.53 1.17
N VAL A 67 7.99 -9.75 1.66
CA VAL A 67 6.98 -10.54 2.37
C VAL A 67 6.49 -9.81 3.62
N ASP A 68 7.39 -9.22 4.40
CA ASP A 68 7.03 -8.46 5.60
C ASP A 68 6.24 -7.20 5.24
N SER A 69 6.61 -6.48 4.18
CA SER A 69 5.85 -5.34 3.68
C SER A 69 4.45 -5.73 3.19
N LEU A 70 4.30 -6.89 2.54
CA LEU A 70 3.00 -7.42 2.12
C LEU A 70 2.13 -7.82 3.32
N LYS A 71 2.70 -8.43 4.35
CA LYS A 71 1.98 -8.72 5.61
C LYS A 71 1.50 -7.43 6.28
N GLU A 72 2.34 -6.41 6.32
CA GLU A 72 1.98 -5.09 6.86
C GLU A 72 0.82 -4.46 6.08
N LEU A 73 0.88 -4.46 4.74
CA LEU A 73 -0.20 -4.00 3.88
C LEU A 73 -1.51 -4.76 4.13
N GLY A 74 -1.43 -6.09 4.22
CA GLY A 74 -2.59 -6.95 4.52
C GLY A 74 -3.19 -6.63 5.89
N LEU A 75 -2.35 -6.44 6.91
CA LEU A 75 -2.79 -6.11 8.26
C LEU A 75 -3.46 -4.73 8.32
N ILE A 76 -2.87 -3.72 7.69
CA ILE A 76 -3.45 -2.36 7.61
C ILE A 76 -4.82 -2.40 6.93
N THR A 77 -4.92 -3.09 5.80
CA THR A 77 -6.18 -3.24 5.06
C THR A 77 -7.23 -3.96 5.90
N PHE A 78 -6.85 -5.07 6.54
CA PHE A 78 -7.75 -5.84 7.40
C PHE A 78 -8.29 -5.02 8.58
N ILE A 79 -7.41 -4.32 9.31
CA ILE A 79 -7.80 -3.46 10.44
C ILE A 79 -8.72 -2.34 9.97
N THR A 80 -8.41 -1.71 8.84
CA THR A 80 -9.20 -0.62 8.27
C THR A 80 -10.64 -1.09 8.00
N TYR A 81 -10.80 -2.24 7.36
CA TYR A 81 -12.14 -2.77 7.05
C TYR A 81 -12.86 -3.37 8.25
N MET A 82 -12.13 -3.88 9.26
CA MET A 82 -12.74 -4.20 10.56
C MET A 82 -13.35 -2.96 11.22
N ILE A 83 -12.63 -1.85 11.24
CA ILE A 83 -13.14 -0.60 11.81
C ILE A 83 -14.32 -0.09 11.01
N LYS A 84 -14.27 -0.15 9.66
CA LYS A 84 -15.40 0.18 8.80
C LYS A 84 -16.63 -0.65 9.19
N ALA A 85 -16.50 -1.97 9.32
CA ALA A 85 -17.60 -2.86 9.69
C ALA A 85 -18.19 -2.53 11.06
N ILE A 86 -17.35 -2.18 12.04
CA ILE A 86 -17.81 -1.77 13.37
C ILE A 86 -18.63 -0.47 13.27
N VAL A 87 -18.14 0.53 12.52
CA VAL A 87 -18.84 1.81 12.33
C VAL A 87 -20.18 1.61 11.61
N ASP A 88 -20.21 0.74 10.58
CA ASP A 88 -21.45 0.37 9.87
C ASP A 88 -22.46 -0.29 10.82
N LEU A 89 -22.02 -1.22 11.68
CA LEU A 89 -22.86 -1.88 12.69
C LEU A 89 -23.42 -0.88 13.73
N MET A 90 -22.69 0.19 14.01
CA MET A 90 -23.17 1.27 14.89
C MET A 90 -24.17 2.21 14.20
N LYS A 91 -24.57 1.92 12.96
CA LYS A 91 -25.48 2.75 12.12
C LYS A 91 -24.94 4.16 11.85
N PHE A 92 -23.63 4.30 11.77
CA PHE A 92 -22.95 5.52 11.33
C PHE A 92 -22.48 5.40 9.87
N ASP A 93 -23.35 4.87 9.00
CA ASP A 93 -23.01 4.50 7.61
C ASP A 93 -22.35 5.66 6.84
N ASP A 94 -22.84 6.89 7.02
CA ASP A 94 -22.26 8.08 6.40
C ASP A 94 -20.83 8.39 6.87
N LYS A 95 -20.40 7.84 8.01
CA LYS A 95 -19.11 8.11 8.63
C LYS A 95 -18.10 7.01 8.41
N SER A 96 -18.52 5.83 7.98
CA SER A 96 -17.62 4.67 7.79
C SER A 96 -16.61 4.94 6.67
N ALA A 97 -17.02 5.61 5.58
CA ALA A 97 -16.12 6.01 4.50
C ALA A 97 -15.03 7.00 4.98
N TYR A 98 -15.40 7.95 5.85
CA TYR A 98 -14.42 8.87 6.45
C TYR A 98 -13.41 8.14 7.35
N ALA A 99 -13.86 7.15 8.12
CA ALA A 99 -12.97 6.34 8.96
C ALA A 99 -11.95 5.60 8.08
N VAL A 100 -12.38 4.99 6.98
CA VAL A 100 -11.49 4.35 5.99
C VAL A 100 -10.52 5.37 5.40
N GLN A 101 -11.02 6.54 4.99
CA GLN A 101 -10.19 7.60 4.39
C GLN A 101 -9.07 8.06 5.34
N ILE A 102 -9.38 8.26 6.63
CA ILE A 102 -8.41 8.71 7.63
C ILE A 102 -7.35 7.62 7.85
N LEU A 103 -7.76 6.37 8.06
CA LEU A 103 -6.83 5.27 8.34
C LEU A 103 -5.92 4.99 7.15
N ILE A 104 -6.46 4.95 5.95
CA ILE A 104 -5.67 4.78 4.73
C ILE A 104 -4.77 6.00 4.49
N GLY A 105 -5.25 7.21 4.78
CA GLY A 105 -4.44 8.43 4.69
C GLY A 105 -3.20 8.38 5.58
N ILE A 106 -3.35 7.89 6.82
CA ILE A 106 -2.22 7.68 7.74
C ILE A 106 -1.22 6.65 7.17
N ALA A 107 -1.73 5.54 6.62
CA ALA A 107 -0.88 4.50 6.03
C ALA A 107 -0.14 5.01 4.78
N ILE A 108 -0.81 5.77 3.91
CA ILE A 108 -0.19 6.40 2.73
C ILE A 108 0.91 7.37 3.17
N TYR A 109 0.64 8.20 4.18
CA TYR A 109 1.66 9.10 4.74
C TYR A 109 2.90 8.33 5.22
N TYR A 110 2.69 7.22 5.92
CA TYR A 110 3.78 6.34 6.38
C TYR A 110 4.60 5.79 5.21
N TYR A 111 3.94 5.27 4.16
CA TYR A 111 4.62 4.76 2.97
C TYR A 111 5.37 5.86 2.20
N LEU A 112 4.78 7.02 2.03
CA LEU A 112 5.44 8.17 1.39
C LEU A 112 6.69 8.61 2.14
N LYS A 113 6.59 8.74 3.48
CA LYS A 113 7.72 9.10 4.32
C LYS A 113 8.86 8.09 4.22
N ASN A 114 8.54 6.78 4.31
CA ASN A 114 9.53 5.72 4.19
C ASN A 114 10.13 5.66 2.79
N GLY A 115 9.31 5.77 1.75
CA GLY A 115 9.77 5.82 0.37
C GLY A 115 10.72 6.99 0.11
N LEU A 116 10.36 8.20 0.56
CA LEU A 116 11.25 9.37 0.46
C LEU A 116 12.56 9.17 1.21
N ARG A 117 12.52 8.58 2.42
CA ARG A 117 13.73 8.23 3.16
C ARG A 117 14.63 7.27 2.39
N ASN A 118 14.05 6.26 1.75
CA ASN A 118 14.79 5.30 0.93
C ASN A 118 15.37 5.98 -0.33
N LEU A 119 14.62 6.87 -0.98
CA LEU A 119 15.12 7.64 -2.10
C LEU A 119 16.27 8.58 -1.71
N THR A 120 16.26 9.17 -0.50
CA THR A 120 17.41 9.99 -0.06
C THR A 120 18.68 9.16 0.11
N LYS A 121 18.54 7.86 0.47
CA LYS A 121 19.67 6.94 0.53
C LYS A 121 20.16 6.54 -0.87
N ALA A 122 19.22 6.26 -1.78
CA ALA A 122 19.55 5.87 -3.15
C ALA A 122 20.19 7.03 -3.96
N TYR A 123 19.74 8.25 -3.70
CA TYR A 123 20.14 9.45 -4.45
C TYR A 123 20.62 10.59 -3.53
N PRO A 124 21.74 10.41 -2.81
CA PRO A 124 22.19 11.37 -1.79
C PRO A 124 22.58 12.74 -2.34
N LYS A 125 22.89 12.82 -3.64
CA LYS A 125 23.28 14.08 -4.31
C LYS A 125 22.08 14.92 -4.77
N VAL A 126 20.86 14.35 -4.79
CA VAL A 126 19.67 15.03 -5.29
C VAL A 126 19.01 15.82 -4.15
N ARG A 127 19.25 17.14 -4.16
CA ARG A 127 18.82 18.06 -3.07
C ARG A 127 17.32 18.11 -2.89
N TRP A 128 16.53 18.13 -3.95
CA TRP A 128 15.08 18.27 -3.88
C TRP A 128 14.40 17.04 -3.22
N ILE A 129 14.92 15.81 -3.41
CA ILE A 129 14.41 14.62 -2.73
C ILE A 129 14.61 14.76 -1.23
N ARG A 130 15.78 15.23 -0.81
CA ARG A 130 16.09 15.46 0.60
C ARG A 130 15.19 16.55 1.20
N MET A 131 14.96 17.63 0.45
CA MET A 131 14.05 18.70 0.87
C MET A 131 12.63 18.19 1.07
N LEU A 132 12.09 17.39 0.12
CA LEU A 132 10.77 16.76 0.24
C LEU A 132 10.69 15.84 1.45
N TYR A 133 11.73 15.03 1.70
CA TYR A 133 11.77 14.16 2.89
C TYR A 133 11.72 14.97 4.19
N TYR A 134 12.46 16.06 4.29
CA TYR A 134 12.43 16.92 5.49
C TYR A 134 11.06 17.58 5.67
N LEU A 135 10.46 18.07 4.60
CA LEU A 135 9.14 18.65 4.59
C LEU A 135 8.09 17.65 5.10
N VAL A 136 8.05 16.45 4.53
CA VAL A 136 7.10 15.39 4.91
C VAL A 136 7.38 14.86 6.33
N SER A 137 8.64 14.89 6.78
CA SER A 137 9.04 14.41 8.10
C SER A 137 8.88 15.47 9.20
N PHE A 138 8.44 16.69 8.86
CA PHE A 138 8.39 17.85 9.76
C PHE A 138 9.74 18.13 10.46
N LYS A 139 10.86 17.78 9.82
CA LYS A 139 12.21 18.04 10.29
C LYS A 139 12.73 19.32 9.66
N PHE A 140 12.19 20.44 10.09
CA PHE A 140 12.74 21.74 9.71
C PHE A 140 13.95 22.01 10.60
N LYS A 141 15.12 22.16 9.99
CA LYS A 141 16.31 22.75 10.59
C LYS A 141 16.54 24.14 10.04
#